data_7ec3d8ca7ea9bc99f3f70a84daa32b7c
#
_entry.id   7ec3d8ca7ea9bc99f3f70a84daa32b7c
#
_cell.length_a   1.000
_cell.length_b   1.000
_cell.length_c   1.000
_cell.angle_alpha   90.00
_cell.angle_beta   90.00
_cell.angle_gamma   90.00
#
_symmetry.space_group_name_H-M   'P 1'
#
loop_
_entity.id
_entity.type
_entity.pdbx_description
1 polymer ?
#
loop_
_entity_poly.entity_id
_entity_poly.type
_entity_poly.pdbx_seq_one_letter_code
_entity_poly.pdbx_strand_id
1 'polypeptide(L)'
;MSRKFKKCLITGSTGSVGSYFIDFLIKNKKKIGIYGIYRSKGYLNYLKKNYGNKVKLFRCDLQNLLSTKKIVKKVNPDVIFHFASNADVRESFEYPIQFCKNNNDITMNLLESLRLLKTSPLVIICSSSEVYGNVSISNQPINEKNFIAPINPYAVSKTFQDLISQVYK
;
A
#
# COMPACT_ATOMS: atom_id res chain seq x y z
N MET A 1 -4.28 -5.83 -25.89
CA MET A 1 -2.96 -6.41 -25.50
C MET A 1 -2.89 -6.49 -23.98
N SER A 2 -2.63 -7.65 -23.38
CA SER A 2 -2.47 -7.75 -21.92
C SER A 2 -1.15 -7.07 -21.50
N ARG A 3 -1.23 -6.15 -20.54
CA ARG A 3 -0.06 -5.45 -20.00
C ARG A 3 0.86 -6.46 -19.29
N LYS A 4 2.08 -6.64 -19.78
CA LYS A 4 3.03 -7.58 -19.18
C LYS A 4 3.83 -6.86 -18.09
N PHE A 5 3.62 -7.21 -16.82
CA PHE A 5 4.35 -6.66 -15.70
C PHE A 5 5.71 -7.38 -15.52
N LYS A 6 6.79 -6.62 -15.45
CA LYS A 6 8.16 -7.12 -15.22
C LYS A 6 8.68 -6.80 -13.84
N LYS A 7 8.23 -5.68 -13.24
CA LYS A 7 8.69 -5.18 -11.93
C LYS A 7 7.49 -4.83 -11.05
N CYS A 8 7.42 -5.47 -9.90
CA CYS A 8 6.41 -5.25 -8.88
C CYS A 8 7.06 -4.54 -7.68
N LEU A 9 6.54 -3.37 -7.29
CA LEU A 9 6.92 -2.69 -6.07
C LEU A 9 5.84 -2.89 -5.00
N ILE A 10 6.24 -3.34 -3.81
CA ILE A 10 5.35 -3.61 -2.69
C ILE A 10 5.73 -2.69 -1.54
N THR A 11 4.87 -1.77 -1.15
CA THR A 11 5.07 -0.98 0.06
C THR A 11 4.51 -1.72 1.27
N GLY A 12 5.06 -1.47 2.48
CA GLY A 12 4.67 -2.26 3.65
C GLY A 12 5.09 -3.72 3.53
N SER A 13 6.16 -4.01 2.80
CA SER A 13 6.63 -5.35 2.43
C SER A 13 6.96 -6.25 3.61
N THR A 14 7.24 -5.70 4.81
CA THR A 14 7.54 -6.44 6.04
C THR A 14 6.35 -6.52 7.00
N GLY A 15 5.21 -5.95 6.66
CA GLY A 15 3.93 -6.17 7.34
C GLY A 15 3.32 -7.52 6.98
N SER A 16 2.24 -7.92 7.66
CA SER A 16 1.55 -9.19 7.41
C SER A 16 1.15 -9.35 5.94
N VAL A 17 0.32 -8.46 5.42
CA VAL A 17 -0.18 -8.55 4.04
C VAL A 17 0.98 -8.53 3.02
N GLY A 18 1.93 -7.59 3.16
CA GLY A 18 3.04 -7.46 2.22
C GLY A 18 3.95 -8.69 2.18
N SER A 19 4.25 -9.29 3.34
CA SER A 19 5.10 -10.48 3.42
C SER A 19 4.41 -11.72 2.84
N TYR A 20 3.13 -11.95 3.17
CA TYR A 20 2.35 -13.04 2.58
C TYR A 20 2.14 -12.88 1.08
N PHE A 21 1.98 -11.65 0.60
CA PHE A 21 1.86 -11.41 -0.84
C PHE A 21 3.18 -11.71 -1.59
N ILE A 22 4.33 -11.39 -0.99
CA ILE A 22 5.64 -11.78 -1.51
C ILE A 22 5.77 -13.30 -1.58
N ASP A 23 5.39 -14.00 -0.51
CA ASP A 23 5.33 -15.46 -0.45
C ASP A 23 4.50 -16.03 -1.61
N PHE A 24 3.30 -15.48 -1.80
CA PHE A 24 2.39 -15.90 -2.86
C PHE A 24 3.02 -15.73 -4.25
N LEU A 25 3.64 -14.58 -4.53
CA LEU A 25 4.27 -14.32 -5.83
C LEU A 25 5.41 -15.30 -6.11
N ILE A 26 6.23 -15.62 -5.10
CA ILE A 26 7.38 -16.50 -5.24
C ILE A 26 6.94 -17.96 -5.38
N LYS A 27 6.04 -18.43 -4.51
CA LYS A 27 5.53 -19.81 -4.51
C LYS A 27 4.80 -20.15 -5.81
N ASN A 28 4.07 -19.18 -6.37
CA ASN A 28 3.40 -19.36 -7.67
C ASN A 28 4.32 -19.11 -8.87
N LYS A 29 5.64 -19.08 -8.66
CA LYS A 29 6.67 -18.97 -9.71
C LYS A 29 6.40 -17.82 -10.69
N LYS A 30 5.87 -16.69 -10.21
CA LYS A 30 5.62 -15.52 -11.07
C LYS A 30 6.95 -14.96 -11.55
N LYS A 31 7.11 -14.88 -12.88
CA LYS A 31 8.30 -14.32 -13.54
C LYS A 31 8.27 -12.79 -13.49
N ILE A 32 8.33 -12.22 -12.28
CA ILE A 32 8.32 -10.77 -12.03
C ILE A 32 9.41 -10.42 -11.02
N GLY A 33 10.14 -9.33 -11.26
CA GLY A 33 11.09 -8.79 -10.29
C GLY A 33 10.34 -8.19 -9.10
N ILE A 34 10.61 -8.67 -7.88
CA ILE A 34 9.93 -8.26 -6.66
C ILE A 34 10.81 -7.28 -5.89
N TYR A 35 10.25 -6.10 -5.61
CA TYR A 35 10.88 -5.02 -4.86
C TYR A 35 10.00 -4.64 -3.69
N GLY A 36 10.56 -4.55 -2.48
CA GLY A 36 9.81 -4.21 -1.28
C GLY A 36 10.33 -2.94 -0.61
N ILE A 37 9.41 -2.09 -0.16
CA ILE A 37 9.71 -0.96 0.72
C ILE A 37 9.23 -1.31 2.13
N TYR A 38 10.10 -1.07 3.13
CA TYR A 38 9.78 -1.26 4.53
C TYR A 38 10.30 -0.11 5.39
N ARG A 39 9.62 0.19 6.50
CA ARG A 39 10.03 1.13 7.54
C ARG A 39 10.51 0.38 8.78
N SER A 40 9.68 -0.51 9.29
CA SER A 40 9.95 -1.35 10.47
C SER A 40 10.44 -2.74 10.09
N LYS A 41 11.08 -3.45 11.04
CA LYS A 41 11.66 -4.77 10.77
C LYS A 41 10.60 -5.83 10.47
N GLY A 42 9.50 -5.90 11.24
CA GLY A 42 8.42 -6.88 11.01
C GLY A 42 8.95 -8.24 10.53
N TYR A 43 8.46 -8.71 9.40
CA TYR A 43 8.88 -9.97 8.76
C TYR A 43 10.18 -9.87 7.94
N LEU A 44 11.01 -8.82 8.12
CA LEU A 44 12.24 -8.62 7.34
C LEU A 44 13.19 -9.82 7.40
N ASN A 45 13.43 -10.35 8.61
CA ASN A 45 14.34 -11.49 8.79
C ASN A 45 13.79 -12.76 8.11
N TYR A 46 12.49 -12.98 8.19
CA TYR A 46 11.82 -14.07 7.49
C TYR A 46 12.02 -13.97 5.97
N LEU A 47 11.76 -12.80 5.38
CA LEU A 47 11.92 -12.57 3.94
C LEU A 47 13.36 -12.75 3.48
N LYS A 48 14.34 -12.24 4.25
CA LYS A 48 15.76 -12.40 3.95
C LYS A 48 16.21 -13.86 4.02
N LYS A 49 15.80 -14.58 5.08
CA LYS A 49 16.17 -15.98 5.28
C LYS A 49 15.60 -16.90 4.19
N ASN A 50 14.34 -16.72 3.83
CA ASN A 50 13.65 -17.64 2.93
C ASN A 50 13.82 -17.30 1.44
N TYR A 51 14.01 -16.02 1.11
CA TYR A 51 13.97 -15.57 -0.29
C TYR A 51 15.24 -14.87 -0.78
N GLY A 52 16.10 -14.41 0.13
CA GLY A 52 17.42 -13.86 -0.22
C GLY A 52 17.35 -12.89 -1.39
N ASN A 53 18.07 -13.21 -2.47
CA ASN A 53 18.16 -12.37 -3.68
C ASN A 53 16.90 -12.33 -4.56
N LYS A 54 15.88 -13.17 -4.28
CA LYS A 54 14.63 -13.18 -5.06
C LYS A 54 13.77 -11.94 -4.80
N VAL A 55 14.01 -11.23 -3.68
CA VAL A 55 13.32 -10.01 -3.29
C VAL A 55 14.33 -8.91 -2.97
N LYS A 56 14.24 -7.76 -3.62
CA LYS A 56 15.08 -6.59 -3.30
C LYS A 56 14.36 -5.68 -2.33
N LEU A 57 14.85 -5.57 -1.09
CA LEU A 57 14.23 -4.83 -0.01
C LEU A 57 14.93 -3.49 0.23
N PHE A 58 14.16 -2.39 0.32
CA PHE A 58 14.64 -1.04 0.58
C PHE A 58 14.05 -0.51 1.87
N ARG A 59 14.89 -0.03 2.78
CA ARG A 59 14.41 0.72 3.94
C ARG A 59 14.10 2.15 3.50
N CYS A 60 12.85 2.57 3.69
CA CYS A 60 12.41 3.92 3.36
C CYS A 60 11.19 4.28 4.20
N ASP A 61 11.17 5.50 4.73
CA ASP A 61 9.97 6.09 5.28
C ASP A 61 9.23 6.84 4.16
N LEU A 62 8.04 6.37 3.83
CA LEU A 62 7.21 6.96 2.78
C LEU A 62 6.63 8.34 3.18
N GLN A 63 6.72 8.74 4.45
CA GLN A 63 6.42 10.12 4.85
C GLN A 63 7.43 11.14 4.29
N ASN A 64 8.58 10.68 3.79
CA ASN A 64 9.56 11.53 3.14
C ASN A 64 9.45 11.41 1.61
N LEU A 65 8.95 12.47 0.97
CA LEU A 65 8.74 12.52 -0.49
C LEU A 65 10.03 12.27 -1.28
N LEU A 66 11.15 12.88 -0.87
CA LEU A 66 12.42 12.75 -1.61
C LEU A 66 12.94 11.31 -1.59
N SER A 67 12.88 10.66 -0.42
CA SER A 67 13.26 9.26 -0.26
C SER A 67 12.35 8.34 -1.08
N THR A 68 11.04 8.57 -1.03
CA THR A 68 10.03 7.82 -1.79
C THR A 68 10.30 7.95 -3.29
N LYS A 69 10.45 9.18 -3.78
CA LYS A 69 10.76 9.46 -5.19
C LYS A 69 12.06 8.79 -5.65
N LYS A 70 13.11 8.80 -4.80
CA LYS A 70 14.39 8.13 -5.10
C LYS A 70 14.22 6.62 -5.31
N ILE A 71 13.44 5.95 -4.45
CA ILE A 71 13.20 4.51 -4.58
C ILE A 71 12.32 4.21 -5.80
N VAL A 72 11.23 4.95 -6.00
CA VAL A 72 10.34 4.79 -7.16
C VAL A 72 11.14 4.95 -8.46
N LYS A 73 11.97 5.99 -8.57
CA LYS A 73 12.86 6.21 -9.74
C LYS A 73 13.84 5.03 -9.94
N LYS A 74 14.47 4.55 -8.86
CA LYS A 74 15.44 3.43 -8.91
C LYS A 74 14.80 2.13 -9.38
N VAL A 75 13.59 1.82 -8.90
CA VAL A 75 12.88 0.59 -9.25
C VAL A 75 12.25 0.71 -10.63
N ASN A 76 11.65 1.85 -10.94
CA ASN A 76 10.81 2.09 -12.12
C ASN A 76 9.82 0.93 -12.34
N PRO A 77 8.83 0.78 -11.43
CA PRO A 77 7.91 -0.36 -11.41
C PRO A 77 6.87 -0.30 -12.51
N ASP A 78 6.38 -1.46 -12.95
CA ASP A 78 5.22 -1.59 -13.83
C ASP A 78 3.90 -1.66 -13.04
N VAL A 79 3.99 -2.20 -11.81
CA VAL A 79 2.87 -2.32 -10.88
C VAL A 79 3.33 -2.05 -9.46
N ILE A 80 2.50 -1.36 -8.69
CA ILE A 80 2.72 -1.06 -7.27
C ILE A 80 1.56 -1.61 -6.46
N PHE A 81 1.86 -2.41 -5.43
CA PHE A 81 0.92 -2.80 -4.39
C PHE A 81 1.20 -1.98 -3.14
N HIS A 82 0.29 -1.07 -2.82
CA HIS A 82 0.44 -0.16 -1.69
C HIS A 82 -0.26 -0.73 -0.45
N PHE A 83 0.48 -1.50 0.35
CA PHE A 83 0.04 -2.07 1.63
C PHE A 83 0.55 -1.29 2.84
N ALA A 84 1.46 -0.33 2.65
CA ALA A 84 1.94 0.50 3.75
C ALA A 84 0.78 1.32 4.30
N SER A 85 0.47 1.09 5.57
CA SER A 85 -0.56 1.81 6.32
C SER A 85 -0.38 1.48 7.79
N ASN A 86 -0.72 2.40 8.70
CA ASN A 86 -1.05 2.02 10.05
C ASN A 86 -2.49 1.47 10.05
N ALA A 87 -2.71 0.27 10.57
CA ALA A 87 -3.98 -0.44 10.52
C ALA A 87 -4.59 -0.71 11.90
N ASP A 88 -3.99 -0.16 12.96
CA ASP A 88 -4.51 -0.31 14.32
C ASP A 88 -5.66 0.68 14.56
N VAL A 89 -6.90 0.15 14.60
CA VAL A 89 -8.12 0.94 14.81
C VAL A 89 -8.11 1.59 16.19
N ARG A 90 -7.58 0.94 17.24
CA ARG A 90 -7.52 1.51 18.58
C ARG A 90 -6.58 2.70 18.62
N GLU A 91 -5.36 2.55 18.06
CA GLU A 91 -4.40 3.64 17.96
C GLU A 91 -4.97 4.84 17.19
N SER A 92 -5.87 4.59 16.22
CA SER A 92 -6.51 5.67 15.47
C SER A 92 -7.40 6.56 16.32
N PHE A 93 -8.02 6.02 17.37
CA PHE A 93 -8.79 6.82 18.35
C PHE A 93 -7.89 7.54 19.36
N GLU A 94 -6.77 6.93 19.77
CA GLU A 94 -5.85 7.51 20.72
C GLU A 94 -5.06 8.68 20.13
N TYR A 95 -4.63 8.56 18.85
CA TYR A 95 -3.80 9.55 18.17
C TYR A 95 -4.34 9.90 16.76
N PRO A 96 -5.58 10.41 16.63
CA PRO A 96 -6.28 10.53 15.36
C PRO A 96 -5.55 11.41 14.34
N ILE A 97 -4.99 12.54 14.78
CA ILE A 97 -4.28 13.48 13.93
C ILE A 97 -3.03 12.82 13.32
N GLN A 98 -2.18 12.23 14.16
CA GLN A 98 -0.93 11.61 13.74
C GLN A 98 -1.19 10.38 12.88
N PHE A 99 -2.21 9.60 13.24
CA PHE A 99 -2.64 8.41 12.51
C PHE A 99 -3.09 8.75 11.09
N CYS A 100 -4.05 9.67 10.95
CA CYS A 100 -4.53 10.12 9.64
C CYS A 100 -3.40 10.75 8.83
N LYS A 101 -2.59 11.62 9.45
CA LYS A 101 -1.45 12.25 8.80
C LYS A 101 -0.48 11.19 8.24
N ASN A 102 -0.10 10.18 9.04
CA ASN A 102 0.78 9.10 8.57
C ASN A 102 0.21 8.41 7.33
N ASN A 103 -1.04 7.93 7.41
CA ASN A 103 -1.65 7.17 6.31
C ASN A 103 -1.86 8.02 5.05
N ASN A 104 -2.22 9.27 5.21
CA ASN A 104 -2.41 10.19 4.09
C ASN A 104 -1.08 10.57 3.43
N ASP A 105 -0.06 10.95 4.23
CA ASP A 105 1.25 11.37 3.72
C ASP A 105 1.94 10.26 2.92
N ILE A 106 1.93 9.02 3.40
CA ILE A 106 2.59 7.91 2.70
C ILE A 106 1.96 7.62 1.33
N THR A 107 0.65 7.77 1.22
CA THR A 107 -0.07 7.58 -0.05
C THR A 107 0.15 8.77 -0.98
N MET A 108 0.01 9.99 -0.46
CA MET A 108 0.26 11.22 -1.22
C MET A 108 1.68 11.25 -1.76
N ASN A 109 2.69 10.96 -0.94
CA ASN A 109 4.08 10.98 -1.35
C ASN A 109 4.39 9.92 -2.41
N LEU A 110 3.75 8.76 -2.34
CA LEU A 110 3.88 7.74 -3.39
C LEU A 110 3.32 8.25 -4.72
N LEU A 111 2.08 8.73 -4.72
CA LEU A 111 1.39 9.24 -5.92
C LEU A 111 2.10 10.47 -6.50
N GLU A 112 2.49 11.41 -5.65
CA GLU A 112 3.23 12.60 -6.05
C GLU A 112 4.62 12.26 -6.63
N SER A 113 5.28 11.23 -6.09
CA SER A 113 6.54 10.72 -6.66
C SER A 113 6.35 10.26 -8.10
N LEU A 114 5.25 9.55 -8.40
CA LEU A 114 4.92 9.10 -9.75
C LEU A 114 4.65 10.26 -10.69
N ARG A 115 3.84 11.23 -10.24
CA ARG A 115 3.53 12.46 -10.99
C ARG A 115 4.80 13.23 -11.35
N LEU A 116 5.68 13.48 -10.36
CA LEU A 116 6.94 14.19 -10.55
C LEU A 116 7.95 13.44 -11.43
N LEU A 117 7.89 12.13 -11.47
CA LEU A 117 8.72 11.29 -12.35
C LEU A 117 8.11 11.07 -13.73
N LYS A 118 6.87 11.56 -13.95
CA LYS A 118 6.11 11.35 -15.19
C LYS A 118 6.03 9.87 -15.58
N THR A 119 5.77 9.00 -14.59
CA THR A 119 5.62 7.55 -14.78
C THR A 119 4.22 7.10 -14.37
N SER A 120 3.65 6.12 -15.08
CA SER A 120 2.27 5.66 -14.90
C SER A 120 2.21 4.13 -14.71
N PRO A 121 2.77 3.59 -13.61
CA PRO A 121 2.56 2.18 -13.27
C PRO A 121 1.09 1.93 -12.93
N LEU A 122 0.65 0.66 -12.97
CA LEU A 122 -0.61 0.30 -12.31
C LEU A 122 -0.40 0.40 -10.79
N VAL A 123 -1.22 1.20 -10.10
CA VAL A 123 -1.18 1.31 -8.63
C VAL A 123 -2.42 0.64 -8.04
N ILE A 124 -2.20 -0.32 -7.15
CA ILE A 124 -3.24 -1.02 -6.41
C ILE A 124 -3.13 -0.59 -4.96
N ILE A 125 -4.13 0.12 -4.46
CA ILE A 125 -4.22 0.60 -3.09
C ILE A 125 -5.16 -0.30 -2.30
N CYS A 126 -4.69 -0.78 -1.14
CA CYS A 126 -5.52 -1.58 -0.25
C CYS A 126 -6.44 -0.66 0.56
N SER A 127 -7.72 -0.66 0.25
CA SER A 127 -8.76 0.01 1.02
C SER A 127 -9.18 -0.84 2.23
N SER A 128 -10.37 -0.63 2.77
CA SER A 128 -10.93 -1.37 3.90
C SER A 128 -12.45 -1.41 3.79
N SER A 129 -13.09 -2.48 4.28
CA SER A 129 -14.54 -2.52 4.45
C SER A 129 -15.05 -1.50 5.49
N GLU A 130 -14.20 -1.05 6.40
CA GLU A 130 -14.49 -0.01 7.37
C GLU A 130 -14.92 1.34 6.74
N VAL A 131 -14.57 1.56 5.47
CA VAL A 131 -14.97 2.78 4.73
C VAL A 131 -16.50 2.89 4.59
N TYR A 132 -17.22 1.78 4.67
CA TYR A 132 -18.67 1.73 4.58
C TYR A 132 -19.37 1.92 5.94
N GLY A 133 -18.63 1.87 7.05
CA GLY A 133 -19.17 2.04 8.42
C GLY A 133 -20.20 0.99 8.79
N ASN A 134 -21.27 1.43 9.46
CA ASN A 134 -22.36 0.56 9.90
C ASN A 134 -23.35 0.28 8.77
N VAL A 135 -23.22 -0.88 8.14
CA VAL A 135 -24.13 -1.31 7.05
C VAL A 135 -25.21 -2.21 7.62
N SER A 136 -26.49 -1.86 7.38
CA SER A 136 -27.62 -2.67 7.80
C SER A 136 -27.60 -4.06 7.18
N ILE A 137 -28.17 -5.04 7.87
CA ILE A 137 -28.23 -6.45 7.38
C ILE A 137 -28.90 -6.53 6.01
N SER A 138 -29.92 -5.71 5.76
CA SER A 138 -30.63 -5.66 4.47
C SER A 138 -29.75 -5.21 3.29
N ASN A 139 -28.65 -4.52 3.58
CA ASN A 139 -27.71 -4.01 2.57
C ASN A 139 -26.40 -4.85 2.49
N GLN A 140 -26.42 -6.04 3.03
CA GLN A 140 -25.34 -7.02 2.91
C GLN A 140 -25.65 -8.08 1.84
N PRO A 141 -24.65 -8.65 1.15
CA PRO A 141 -23.22 -8.36 1.31
C PRO A 141 -22.82 -6.98 0.82
N ILE A 142 -21.82 -6.37 1.49
CA ILE A 142 -21.28 -5.06 1.11
C ILE A 142 -20.61 -5.15 -0.27
N ASN A 143 -20.86 -4.14 -1.10
CA ASN A 143 -20.22 -3.99 -2.41
C ASN A 143 -19.92 -2.51 -2.68
N GLU A 144 -19.27 -2.20 -3.80
CA GLU A 144 -18.79 -0.87 -4.16
C GLU A 144 -19.91 0.16 -4.44
N LYS A 145 -21.18 -0.25 -4.44
CA LYS A 145 -22.35 0.64 -4.57
C LYS A 145 -22.84 1.16 -3.23
N ASN A 146 -22.36 0.58 -2.11
CA ASN A 146 -22.70 1.05 -0.78
C ASN A 146 -22.12 2.45 -0.53
N PHE A 147 -22.83 3.27 0.23
CA PHE A 147 -22.34 4.61 0.61
C PHE A 147 -21.11 4.53 1.47
N ILE A 148 -20.15 5.41 1.21
CA ILE A 148 -18.98 5.61 2.06
C ILE A 148 -19.42 6.40 3.30
N ALA A 149 -19.32 5.79 4.48
CA ALA A 149 -19.76 6.36 5.75
C ALA A 149 -18.81 5.95 6.90
N PRO A 150 -17.51 6.34 6.86
CA PRO A 150 -16.52 5.93 7.84
C PRO A 150 -16.87 6.43 9.24
N ILE A 151 -16.72 5.56 10.25
CA ILE A 151 -17.10 5.85 11.64
C ILE A 151 -15.92 5.92 12.63
N ASN A 152 -14.70 5.81 12.14
CA ASN A 152 -13.47 5.93 12.93
C ASN A 152 -12.34 6.57 12.13
N PRO A 153 -11.30 7.12 12.80
CA PRO A 153 -10.20 7.81 12.11
C PRO A 153 -9.41 6.91 11.14
N TYR A 154 -9.28 5.60 11.45
CA TYR A 154 -8.69 4.64 10.51
C TYR A 154 -9.50 4.58 9.21
N ALA A 155 -10.81 4.38 9.32
CA ALA A 155 -11.70 4.32 8.14
C ALA A 155 -11.67 5.62 7.33
N VAL A 156 -11.63 6.80 7.99
CA VAL A 156 -11.47 8.10 7.33
C VAL A 156 -10.15 8.15 6.56
N SER A 157 -9.03 7.70 7.15
CA SER A 157 -7.74 7.66 6.46
C SER A 157 -7.74 6.71 5.26
N LYS A 158 -8.44 5.57 5.35
CA LYS A 158 -8.59 4.62 4.23
C LYS A 158 -9.47 5.19 3.11
N THR A 159 -10.55 5.88 3.48
CA THR A 159 -11.39 6.62 2.52
C THR A 159 -10.58 7.68 1.78
N PHE A 160 -9.75 8.45 2.48
CA PHE A 160 -8.86 9.41 1.85
C PHE A 160 -7.92 8.75 0.84
N GLN A 161 -7.26 7.63 1.23
CA GLN A 161 -6.34 6.90 0.36
C GLN A 161 -7.04 6.41 -0.92
N ASP A 162 -8.27 5.93 -0.80
CA ASP A 162 -9.09 5.45 -1.91
C ASP A 162 -9.46 6.61 -2.85
N LEU A 163 -10.05 7.68 -2.33
CA LEU A 163 -10.50 8.81 -3.12
C LEU A 163 -9.36 9.59 -3.79
N ILE A 164 -8.27 9.86 -3.06
CA ILE A 164 -7.15 10.61 -3.63
C ILE A 164 -6.47 9.84 -4.76
N SER A 165 -6.42 8.51 -4.68
CA SER A 165 -5.82 7.69 -5.73
C SER A 165 -6.57 7.79 -7.06
N GLN A 166 -7.86 8.06 -7.04
CA GLN A 166 -8.69 8.25 -8.23
C GLN A 166 -8.43 9.59 -8.91
N VAL A 167 -7.93 10.59 -8.17
CA VAL A 167 -7.59 11.92 -8.71
C VAL A 167 -6.24 11.89 -9.43
N TYR A 168 -5.31 11.06 -9.01
CA TYR A 168 -3.99 10.89 -9.64
C TYR A 168 -4.04 9.92 -10.83
N LYS A 169 -4.87 10.20 -11.81
CA LYS A 169 -4.98 9.39 -13.04
C LYS A 169 -3.94 9.76 -14.07
#